data_7a58194e1ea5c775d45b7d6e0e7968f2
#
_entry.id   7a58194e1ea5c775d45b7d6e0e7968f2
#
_cell.length_a   1.000
_cell.length_b   1.000
_cell.length_c   1.000
_cell.angle_alpha   90.00
_cell.angle_beta   90.00
_cell.angle_gamma   90.00
#
_symmetry.space_group_name_H-M   'P 1'
#
loop_
_entity.id
_entity.type
_entity.pdbx_description
1 polymer ?
#
loop_
_entity_poly.entity_id
_entity_poly.type
_entity_poly.pdbx_seq_one_letter_code
_entity_poly.pdbx_strand_id
1 'polypeptide(L)'
;LSLAGLVADLRKVLGDPGSPPALRDAAADAGLKPTHVDPLGSGSDFTVFQQHLGIASSDVSMRRGRGDPVYHCHSNYDSFAWMEHYGDPGFAHHEAMARLYGLLALRSAAPVFSPIDPVAYARELHTYVAAARAVATEPLSWTRIDAALAAINDAAPRFAAHPVSY
;
A
#
# COMPACT_ATOMS: atom_id res chain seq x y z
N LEU A 1 4.39 -11.73 -0.80
CA LEU A 1 4.84 -10.81 0.25
C LEU A 1 3.82 -10.83 1.38
N SER A 2 4.20 -11.30 2.53
CA SER A 2 3.41 -10.96 3.71
C SER A 2 3.71 -9.49 4.05
N LEU A 3 2.73 -8.77 4.57
CA LEU A 3 2.95 -7.42 5.11
C LEU A 3 4.13 -7.40 6.09
N ALA A 4 4.32 -8.49 6.85
CA ALA A 4 5.47 -8.67 7.73
C ALA A 4 6.82 -8.71 6.96
N GLY A 5 6.85 -9.31 5.78
CA GLY A 5 8.05 -9.31 4.92
C GLY A 5 8.35 -7.90 4.38
N LEU A 6 7.33 -7.18 3.93
CA LEU A 6 7.49 -5.79 3.48
C LEU A 6 7.98 -4.88 4.61
N VAL A 7 7.42 -5.01 5.81
CA VAL A 7 7.88 -4.27 7.01
C VAL A 7 9.31 -4.63 7.40
N ALA A 8 9.70 -5.90 7.28
CA ALA A 8 11.08 -6.32 7.55
C ALA A 8 12.07 -5.70 6.56
N ASP A 9 11.67 -5.54 5.30
CA ASP A 9 12.50 -4.91 4.28
C ASP A 9 12.56 -3.39 4.41
N LEU A 10 11.44 -2.77 4.74
CA LEU A 10 11.41 -1.36 5.14
C LEU A 10 12.38 -1.12 6.30
N ARG A 11 12.36 -1.96 7.33
CA ARG A 11 13.31 -1.88 8.45
C ARG A 11 14.76 -2.06 8.02
N LYS A 12 15.03 -2.93 7.04
CA LYS A 12 16.37 -3.11 6.48
C LYS A 12 16.84 -1.85 5.74
N VAL A 13 15.99 -1.29 4.88
CA VAL A 13 16.32 -0.07 4.11
C VAL A 13 16.50 1.13 5.04
N LEU A 14 15.63 1.30 6.01
CA LEU A 14 15.66 2.42 6.95
C LEU A 14 16.70 2.23 8.06
N GLY A 15 17.04 1.00 8.40
CA GLY A 15 18.07 0.65 9.40
C GLY A 15 19.48 0.46 8.81
N ASP A 16 19.67 0.63 7.50
CA ASP A 16 20.98 0.55 6.86
C ASP A 16 21.89 1.65 7.43
N PRO A 17 23.12 1.32 7.90
CA PRO A 17 24.11 2.32 8.33
C PRO A 17 24.41 3.40 7.28
N GLY A 18 24.21 3.10 5.99
CA GLY A 18 24.32 4.04 4.89
C GLY A 18 23.11 4.97 4.73
N SER A 19 22.00 4.72 5.43
CA SER A 19 20.83 5.62 5.37
C SER A 19 21.07 6.88 6.20
N PRO A 20 20.54 8.05 5.75
CA PRO A 20 20.64 9.29 6.50
C PRO A 20 20.14 9.15 7.94
N PRO A 21 20.79 9.79 8.94
CA PRO A 21 20.39 9.70 10.34
C PRO A 21 18.92 10.01 10.58
N ALA A 22 18.38 11.05 9.94
CA ALA A 22 16.98 11.45 10.06
C ALA A 22 15.99 10.35 9.66
N LEU A 23 16.33 9.50 8.69
CA LEU A 23 15.50 8.36 8.31
C LEU A 23 15.56 7.23 9.32
N ARG A 24 16.73 7.00 9.93
CA ARG A 24 16.90 5.99 10.99
C ARG A 24 16.13 6.40 12.24
N ASP A 25 16.17 7.66 12.59
CA ASP A 25 15.47 8.20 13.76
C ASP A 25 13.96 8.18 13.53
N ALA A 26 13.49 8.59 12.35
CA ALA A 26 12.07 8.51 11.99
C ALA A 26 11.55 7.07 11.97
N ALA A 27 12.36 6.10 11.54
CA ALA A 27 12.00 4.69 11.55
C ALA A 27 11.92 4.12 12.99
N ALA A 28 12.79 4.59 13.88
CA ALA A 28 12.77 4.21 15.29
C ALA A 28 11.58 4.82 16.03
N ASP A 29 11.29 6.11 15.80
CA ASP A 29 10.17 6.84 16.41
C ASP A 29 8.80 6.36 15.92
N ALA A 30 8.69 6.02 14.64
CA ALA A 30 7.43 5.52 14.06
C ALA A 30 6.99 4.19 14.64
N GLY A 31 7.89 3.48 15.39
CA GLY A 31 7.62 2.15 15.93
C GLY A 31 6.90 1.34 14.85
N LEU A 32 7.55 1.06 13.71
CA LEU A 32 6.96 0.47 12.51
C LEU A 32 6.06 -0.72 12.87
N LYS A 33 4.84 -0.43 13.28
CA LYS A 33 3.76 -1.41 13.39
C LYS A 33 3.27 -1.69 11.98
N PRO A 34 2.80 -2.91 11.68
CA PRO A 34 2.07 -3.14 10.45
C PRO A 34 0.88 -2.17 10.45
N THR A 35 1.04 -1.09 9.70
CA THR A 35 0.02 -0.07 9.56
C THR A 35 -1.07 -0.60 8.66
N HIS A 36 -2.26 -0.13 8.89
CA HIS A 36 -3.40 -0.37 8.04
C HIS A 36 -3.04 -0.04 6.58
N VAL A 37 -3.36 -0.95 5.67
CA VAL A 37 -3.24 -0.74 4.24
C VAL A 37 -4.61 -0.27 3.76
N ASP A 38 -4.70 0.99 3.39
CA ASP A 38 -5.91 1.57 2.83
C ASP A 38 -6.19 1.03 1.43
N PRO A 39 -7.46 0.93 1.00
CA PRO A 39 -7.79 0.64 -0.39
C PRO A 39 -7.28 1.76 -1.29
N LEU A 40 -6.78 1.40 -2.47
CA LEU A 40 -6.19 2.37 -3.38
C LEU A 40 -7.18 3.43 -3.89
N GLY A 41 -8.46 3.08 -4.07
CA GLY A 41 -9.44 3.99 -4.63
C GLY A 41 -9.14 4.34 -6.10
N SER A 42 -9.09 5.63 -6.40
CA SER A 42 -8.72 6.16 -7.72
C SER A 42 -8.00 7.51 -7.56
N GLY A 43 -7.54 8.10 -8.68
CA GLY A 43 -6.92 9.44 -8.65
C GLY A 43 -5.41 9.43 -8.80
N SER A 44 -4.81 8.30 -9.11
CA SER A 44 -3.38 8.15 -9.41
C SER A 44 -3.17 7.16 -10.57
N ASP A 45 -1.97 7.03 -11.06
CA ASP A 45 -1.59 6.23 -12.25
C ASP A 45 -1.95 4.75 -12.12
N PHE A 46 -1.99 4.21 -10.91
CA PHE A 46 -2.41 2.83 -10.66
C PHE A 46 -3.85 2.54 -11.13
N THR A 47 -4.69 3.56 -11.26
CA THR A 47 -6.11 3.42 -11.67
C THR A 47 -6.26 2.66 -12.98
N VAL A 48 -5.42 2.97 -13.98
CA VAL A 48 -5.45 2.28 -15.29
C VAL A 48 -5.11 0.81 -15.14
N PHE A 49 -4.07 0.49 -14.40
CA PHE A 49 -3.60 -0.88 -14.19
C PHE A 49 -4.59 -1.70 -13.38
N GLN A 50 -5.03 -1.18 -12.24
CA GLN A 50 -5.91 -1.90 -11.33
C GLN A 50 -7.34 -2.00 -11.85
N GLN A 51 -7.96 -0.89 -12.28
CA GLN A 51 -9.39 -0.84 -12.57
C GLN A 51 -9.73 -1.23 -14.00
N HIS A 52 -8.82 -1.03 -14.97
CA HIS A 52 -9.07 -1.38 -16.35
C HIS A 52 -8.41 -2.70 -16.77
N LEU A 53 -7.20 -2.96 -16.31
CA LEU A 53 -6.44 -4.15 -16.71
C LEU A 53 -6.50 -5.28 -15.66
N GLY A 54 -7.01 -5.03 -14.45
CA GLY A 54 -7.06 -6.01 -13.38
C GLY A 54 -5.67 -6.42 -12.85
N ILE A 55 -4.66 -5.56 -13.04
CA ILE A 55 -3.29 -5.81 -12.58
C ILE A 55 -3.17 -5.35 -11.14
N ALA A 56 -2.64 -6.22 -10.27
CA ALA A 56 -2.37 -5.88 -8.88
C ALA A 56 -1.43 -4.67 -8.81
N SER A 57 -1.83 -3.67 -8.05
CA SER A 57 -1.12 -2.40 -7.94
C SER A 57 -0.92 -2.03 -6.48
N SER A 58 0.10 -1.24 -6.21
CA SER A 58 0.35 -0.67 -4.89
C SER A 58 0.75 0.80 -5.01
N ASP A 59 0.32 1.59 -4.06
CA ASP A 59 0.78 2.96 -3.85
C ASP A 59 1.44 3.03 -2.47
N VAL A 60 2.71 3.38 -2.45
CA VAL A 60 3.49 3.48 -1.22
C VAL A 60 3.98 4.91 -1.09
N SER A 61 3.55 5.59 -0.06
CA SER A 61 3.90 6.99 0.17
C SER A 61 4.36 7.23 1.62
N MET A 62 5.19 8.22 1.80
CA MET A 62 5.48 8.79 3.10
C MET A 62 4.49 9.91 3.38
N ARG A 63 3.88 9.86 4.56
CA ARG A 63 3.00 10.95 5.00
C ARG A 63 3.80 11.96 5.81
N ARG A 64 3.45 13.23 5.72
CA ARG A 64 4.04 14.27 6.53
C ARG A 64 3.83 13.99 8.02
N GLY A 65 4.84 14.31 8.81
CA GLY A 65 4.76 14.29 10.27
C GLY A 65 4.04 15.54 10.82
N ARG A 66 3.90 15.57 12.13
CA ARG A 66 3.34 16.74 12.83
C ARG A 66 4.32 17.89 12.77
N GLY A 67 3.90 19.01 12.17
CA GLY A 67 4.73 20.21 12.03
C GLY A 67 5.49 20.31 10.71
N ASP A 68 5.45 19.28 9.87
CA ASP A 68 6.05 19.35 8.55
C ASP A 68 5.30 20.33 7.64
N PRO A 69 6.00 20.95 6.68
CA PRO A 69 5.38 21.81 5.69
C PRO A 69 4.24 21.12 4.94
N VAL A 70 3.21 21.87 4.59
CA VAL A 70 2.11 21.37 3.77
C VAL A 70 2.54 21.37 2.31
N TYR A 71 2.51 20.19 1.69
CA TYR A 71 2.77 20.06 0.27
C TYR A 71 1.57 20.57 -0.56
N HIS A 72 1.85 21.39 -1.55
CA HIS A 72 0.86 22.06 -2.39
C HIS A 72 0.67 21.34 -3.73
N CYS A 73 0.31 20.04 -3.67
CA CYS A 73 0.06 19.20 -4.84
C CYS A 73 -0.92 19.87 -5.82
N HIS A 74 -0.63 19.79 -7.12
CA HIS A 74 -1.42 20.38 -8.22
C HIS A 74 -1.53 21.92 -8.19
N SER A 75 -0.59 22.61 -7.56
CA SER A 75 -0.52 24.07 -7.57
C SER A 75 0.76 24.58 -8.25
N ASN A 76 0.86 25.89 -8.45
CA ASN A 76 2.09 26.50 -8.95
C ASN A 76 3.29 26.40 -7.98
N TYR A 77 3.02 26.02 -6.74
CA TYR A 77 4.05 25.76 -5.72
C TYR A 77 4.53 24.30 -5.72
N ASP A 78 3.90 23.43 -6.50
CA ASP A 78 4.34 22.05 -6.73
C ASP A 78 5.56 22.07 -7.65
N SER A 79 6.73 22.33 -7.07
CA SER A 79 7.96 22.57 -7.79
C SER A 79 9.16 21.90 -7.14
N PHE A 80 10.18 21.64 -7.95
CA PHE A 80 11.46 21.13 -7.48
C PHE A 80 12.06 22.01 -6.37
N ALA A 81 12.03 23.35 -6.54
CA ALA A 81 12.56 24.29 -5.57
C ALA A 81 11.84 24.19 -4.21
N TRP A 82 10.51 24.00 -4.22
CA TRP A 82 9.77 23.78 -2.99
C TRP A 82 10.21 22.47 -2.30
N MET A 83 10.35 21.40 -3.07
CA MET A 83 10.77 20.11 -2.54
C MET A 83 12.18 20.17 -1.95
N GLU A 84 13.12 20.78 -2.69
CA GLU A 84 14.51 20.93 -2.26
C GLU A 84 14.67 21.76 -0.98
N HIS A 85 13.85 22.83 -0.83
CA HIS A 85 14.00 23.76 0.30
C HIS A 85 13.15 23.38 1.53
N TYR A 86 11.99 22.76 1.32
CA TYR A 86 11.00 22.57 2.38
C TYR A 86 10.49 21.13 2.52
N GLY A 87 10.27 20.43 1.42
CA GLY A 87 9.62 19.12 1.43
C GLY A 87 10.57 18.00 1.86
N ASP A 88 11.73 17.94 1.24
CA ASP A 88 12.77 16.94 1.51
C ASP A 88 14.17 17.50 1.21
N PRO A 89 14.66 18.40 2.05
CA PRO A 89 16.00 18.98 1.88
C PRO A 89 17.07 17.88 1.82
N GLY A 90 17.79 17.84 0.68
CA GLY A 90 18.79 16.80 0.42
C GLY A 90 18.23 15.47 -0.10
N PHE A 91 16.92 15.39 -0.38
CA PHE A 91 16.24 14.24 -1.02
C PHE A 91 16.41 12.89 -0.33
N ALA A 92 16.61 12.88 0.99
CA ALA A 92 16.82 11.67 1.77
C ALA A 92 15.60 10.72 1.76
N HIS A 93 14.39 11.29 1.84
CA HIS A 93 13.15 10.51 1.76
C HIS A 93 12.89 9.98 0.35
N HIS A 94 13.20 10.77 -0.67
CA HIS A 94 13.13 10.32 -2.06
C HIS A 94 14.08 9.17 -2.32
N GLU A 95 15.33 9.24 -1.82
CA GLU A 95 16.28 8.15 -1.94
C GLU A 95 15.79 6.87 -1.27
N ALA A 96 15.24 6.98 -0.04
CA ALA A 96 14.69 5.84 0.66
C ALA A 96 13.50 5.22 -0.07
N MET A 97 12.61 6.05 -0.62
CA MET A 97 11.48 5.57 -1.42
C MET A 97 11.94 4.90 -2.72
N ALA A 98 12.93 5.45 -3.42
CA ALA A 98 13.48 4.83 -4.62
C ALA A 98 14.07 3.45 -4.32
N ARG A 99 14.81 3.30 -3.22
CA ARG A 99 15.32 2.00 -2.74
C ARG A 99 14.19 1.02 -2.43
N LEU A 100 13.14 1.47 -1.74
CA LEU A 100 11.98 0.65 -1.40
C LEU A 100 11.26 0.16 -2.65
N TYR A 101 10.95 1.06 -3.59
CA TYR A 101 10.33 0.70 -4.86
C TYR A 101 11.19 -0.27 -5.68
N GLY A 102 12.50 -0.07 -5.71
CA GLY A 102 13.44 -0.99 -6.35
C GLY A 102 13.37 -2.41 -5.75
N LEU A 103 13.33 -2.52 -4.42
CA LEU A 103 13.18 -3.80 -3.72
C LEU A 103 11.82 -4.45 -3.98
N LEU A 104 10.74 -3.67 -3.99
CA LEU A 104 9.40 -4.15 -4.33
C LEU A 104 9.36 -4.70 -5.76
N ALA A 105 9.92 -3.98 -6.72
CA ALA A 105 9.98 -4.40 -8.12
C ALA A 105 10.77 -5.70 -8.28
N LEU A 106 11.95 -5.80 -7.69
CA LEU A 106 12.79 -7.00 -7.75
C LEU A 106 12.08 -8.22 -7.14
N ARG A 107 11.37 -8.04 -6.03
CA ARG A 107 10.62 -9.13 -5.39
C ARG A 107 9.39 -9.53 -6.17
N SER A 108 8.67 -8.56 -6.73
CA SER A 108 7.49 -8.83 -7.56
C SER A 108 7.85 -9.53 -8.86
N ALA A 109 9.07 -9.34 -9.36
CA ALA A 109 9.61 -10.04 -10.53
C ALA A 109 10.09 -11.47 -10.24
N ALA A 110 10.12 -11.89 -8.97
CA ALA A 110 10.55 -13.25 -8.63
C ALA A 110 9.51 -14.30 -9.04
N PRO A 111 9.92 -15.45 -9.62
CA PRO A 111 9.00 -16.46 -10.18
C PRO A 111 8.03 -17.09 -9.16
N VAL A 112 8.36 -17.01 -7.87
CA VAL A 112 7.58 -17.62 -6.77
C VAL A 112 6.68 -16.57 -6.08
N PHE A 113 6.64 -15.36 -6.59
CA PHE A 113 5.89 -14.28 -5.97
C PHE A 113 4.45 -14.22 -6.48
N SER A 114 3.49 -14.35 -5.56
CA SER A 114 2.09 -13.96 -5.82
C SER A 114 1.84 -12.60 -5.17
N PRO A 115 1.53 -11.56 -5.94
CA PRO A 115 1.21 -10.24 -5.38
C PRO A 115 -0.16 -10.21 -4.71
N ILE A 116 -0.95 -11.28 -4.86
CA ILE A 116 -2.32 -11.36 -4.36
C ILE A 116 -2.35 -12.25 -3.12
N ASP A 117 -2.83 -11.71 -2.00
CA ASP A 117 -3.26 -12.47 -0.84
C ASP A 117 -4.80 -12.61 -0.89
N PRO A 118 -5.32 -13.73 -1.39
CA PRO A 118 -6.75 -13.90 -1.59
C PRO A 118 -7.53 -13.96 -0.26
N VAL A 119 -6.88 -14.38 0.83
CA VAL A 119 -7.50 -14.44 2.16
C VAL A 119 -7.65 -13.04 2.73
N ALA A 120 -6.60 -12.23 2.64
CA ALA A 120 -6.67 -10.82 3.03
C ALA A 120 -7.69 -10.05 2.18
N TYR A 121 -7.71 -10.30 0.87
CA TYR A 121 -8.69 -9.68 -0.04
C TYR A 121 -10.14 -10.03 0.35
N ALA A 122 -10.43 -11.31 0.63
CA ALA A 122 -11.76 -11.73 1.07
C ALA A 122 -12.18 -11.03 2.37
N ARG A 123 -11.27 -10.88 3.33
CA ARG A 123 -11.52 -10.17 4.59
C ARG A 123 -11.85 -8.69 4.35
N GLU A 124 -11.10 -8.01 3.49
CA GLU A 124 -11.35 -6.61 3.16
C GLU A 124 -12.70 -6.40 2.47
N LEU A 125 -13.11 -7.30 1.58
CA LEU A 125 -14.44 -7.25 0.96
C LEU A 125 -15.56 -7.32 2.01
N HIS A 126 -15.42 -8.16 3.05
CA HIS A 126 -16.38 -8.19 4.16
C HIS A 126 -16.45 -6.85 4.88
N THR A 127 -15.31 -6.21 5.14
CA THR A 127 -15.25 -4.90 5.79
C THR A 127 -15.98 -3.84 4.96
N TYR A 128 -15.76 -3.82 3.64
CA TYR A 128 -16.43 -2.85 2.75
C TYR A 128 -17.93 -3.09 2.66
N VAL A 129 -18.37 -4.34 2.57
CA VAL A 129 -19.80 -4.66 2.54
C VAL A 129 -20.46 -4.30 3.87
N ALA A 130 -19.80 -4.55 5.00
CA ALA A 130 -20.30 -4.16 6.32
C ALA A 130 -20.45 -2.63 6.43
N ALA A 131 -19.45 -1.87 5.97
CA ALA A 131 -19.50 -0.42 5.95
C ALA A 131 -20.62 0.11 5.03
N ALA A 132 -20.79 -0.47 3.85
CA ALA A 132 -21.86 -0.11 2.93
C ALA A 132 -23.25 -0.37 3.54
N ARG A 133 -23.43 -1.49 4.25
CA ARG A 133 -24.69 -1.80 4.98
C ARG A 133 -24.99 -0.78 6.06
N ALA A 134 -23.96 -0.33 6.77
CA ALA A 134 -24.15 0.60 7.88
C ALA A 134 -24.65 1.98 7.43
N VAL A 135 -24.42 2.35 6.17
CA VAL A 135 -24.84 3.64 5.60
C VAL A 135 -26.02 3.53 4.62
N ALA A 136 -26.48 2.32 4.33
CA ALA A 136 -27.60 2.11 3.43
C ALA A 136 -28.90 2.61 4.09
N THR A 137 -29.55 3.57 3.46
CA THR A 137 -30.79 4.18 3.92
C THR A 137 -32.03 3.48 3.34
N GLU A 138 -31.85 2.77 2.23
CA GLU A 138 -32.92 2.06 1.53
C GLU A 138 -32.87 0.56 1.82
N PRO A 139 -34.02 -0.15 1.78
CA PRO A 139 -34.09 -1.59 1.97
C PRO A 139 -33.47 -2.34 0.76
N LEU A 140 -32.16 -2.54 0.80
CA LEU A 140 -31.42 -3.27 -0.24
C LEU A 140 -31.39 -4.76 0.05
N SER A 141 -31.52 -5.58 -1.00
CA SER A 141 -31.30 -7.02 -0.89
C SER A 141 -29.81 -7.34 -0.97
N TRP A 142 -29.25 -7.87 0.09
CA TRP A 142 -27.85 -8.26 0.19
C TRP A 142 -27.58 -9.74 -0.13
N THR A 143 -28.63 -10.53 -0.39
CA THR A 143 -28.55 -11.99 -0.54
C THR A 143 -27.50 -12.42 -1.57
N ARG A 144 -27.43 -11.76 -2.73
CA ARG A 144 -26.44 -12.10 -3.78
C ARG A 144 -25.02 -11.75 -3.38
N ILE A 145 -24.85 -10.66 -2.66
CA ILE A 145 -23.55 -10.21 -2.16
C ILE A 145 -23.06 -11.17 -1.07
N ASP A 146 -23.94 -11.57 -0.15
CA ASP A 146 -23.62 -12.54 0.90
C ASP A 146 -23.21 -13.89 0.32
N ALA A 147 -23.93 -14.37 -0.68
CA ALA A 147 -23.58 -15.61 -1.36
C ALA A 147 -22.21 -15.51 -2.07
N ALA A 148 -21.90 -14.37 -2.70
CA ALA A 148 -20.63 -14.14 -3.34
C ALA A 148 -19.47 -14.05 -2.32
N LEU A 149 -19.69 -13.37 -1.19
CA LEU A 149 -18.70 -13.30 -0.09
C LEU A 149 -18.43 -14.68 0.49
N ALA A 150 -19.46 -15.50 0.70
CA ALA A 150 -19.30 -16.86 1.19
C ALA A 150 -18.47 -17.72 0.21
N ALA A 151 -18.75 -17.60 -1.10
CA ALA A 151 -18.01 -18.31 -2.13
C ALA A 151 -16.54 -17.88 -2.19
N ILE A 152 -16.24 -16.59 -2.06
CA ILE A 152 -14.86 -16.08 -2.01
C ILE A 152 -14.14 -16.59 -0.76
N ASN A 153 -14.76 -16.55 0.41
CA ASN A 153 -14.18 -17.06 1.65
C ASN A 153 -13.82 -18.55 1.57
N ASP A 154 -14.66 -19.33 0.92
CA ASP A 154 -14.41 -20.75 0.73
C ASP A 154 -13.27 -21.01 -0.31
N ALA A 155 -13.22 -20.22 -1.36
CA ALA A 155 -12.22 -20.35 -2.44
C ALA A 155 -10.83 -19.82 -2.06
N ALA A 156 -10.76 -18.71 -1.31
CA ALA A 156 -9.51 -18.00 -1.05
C ALA A 156 -8.40 -18.85 -0.39
N PRO A 157 -8.68 -19.66 0.65
CA PRO A 157 -7.65 -20.51 1.25
C PRO A 157 -7.15 -21.60 0.28
N ARG A 158 -8.02 -22.13 -0.57
CA ARG A 158 -7.65 -23.14 -1.57
C ARG A 158 -6.74 -22.55 -2.63
N PHE A 159 -7.02 -21.34 -3.09
CA PHE A 159 -6.15 -20.63 -4.03
C PHE A 159 -4.80 -20.29 -3.39
N ALA A 160 -4.77 -19.84 -2.14
CA ALA A 160 -3.53 -19.54 -1.42
C ALA A 160 -2.63 -20.79 -1.24
N ALA A 161 -3.22 -21.98 -1.09
CA ALA A 161 -2.49 -23.23 -0.96
C ALA A 161 -1.86 -23.72 -2.29
N HIS A 162 -2.30 -23.20 -3.43
CA HIS A 162 -1.82 -23.58 -4.76
C HIS A 162 -1.38 -22.33 -5.54
N PRO A 163 -0.27 -21.68 -5.13
CA PRO A 163 0.20 -20.51 -5.83
C PRO A 163 0.53 -20.83 -7.28
N VAL A 164 0.01 -20.04 -8.19
CA VAL A 164 0.30 -20.20 -9.62
C VAL A 164 1.76 -19.79 -9.84
N SER A 165 2.59 -20.72 -10.30
CA SER A 165 3.92 -20.40 -10.81
C SER A 165 3.76 -19.87 -12.24
N TYR A 166 4.20 -18.64 -12.47
CA TYR A 166 4.29 -18.04 -13.81
C TYR A 166 5.61 -18.40 -14.48
#